data_c80a68cf7454bf863d6121604a132928
#
_entry.id   c80a68cf7454bf863d6121604a132928
#
_cell.length_a   1.000
_cell.length_b   1.000
_cell.length_c   1.000
_cell.angle_alpha   90.00
_cell.angle_beta   90.00
_cell.angle_gamma   90.00
#
_symmetry.space_group_name_H-M   'P 1'
#
loop_
_entity.id
_entity.type
_entity.pdbx_description
1 polymer ?
#
loop_
_entity_poly.entity_id
_entity_poly.type
_entity_poly.pdbx_seq_one_letter_code
_entity_poly.pdbx_strand_id
1 'polypeptide(L)'
;KEHIFKRDKNKKLLITPIENDYTEYNITNREFGNKTRLISDILSSRLLLIPGHKAELYCIAAEEARELCIPIITLGIGCLNERVDHGKTGFIASNEKEFADYTIQLFNDDNLWNDIKKNLLSLRGSKKWKNIAEQFIKNAYD
;
A
#
# COMPACT_ATOMS: atom_id res chain seq x y z
N LYS A 1 -3.40 10.91 10.32
CA LYS A 1 -4.51 10.14 10.96
C LYS A 1 -5.75 11.02 11.14
N GLU A 2 -5.68 12.16 11.84
CA GLU A 2 -6.82 13.06 12.09
C GLU A 2 -7.57 13.47 10.82
N HIS A 3 -6.91 13.72 9.73
CA HIS A 3 -7.53 14.17 8.47
C HIS A 3 -8.49 13.13 7.87
N ILE A 4 -8.20 11.85 8.02
CA ILE A 4 -9.04 10.75 7.51
C ILE A 4 -10.28 10.59 8.39
N PHE A 5 -10.11 10.50 9.72
CA PHE A 5 -11.19 10.20 10.64
C PHE A 5 -12.16 11.36 10.88
N LYS A 6 -11.71 12.60 10.78
CA LYS A 6 -12.63 13.76 10.83
C LYS A 6 -13.60 13.79 9.66
N ARG A 7 -13.25 13.13 8.53
CA ARG A 7 -14.07 13.12 7.31
C ARG A 7 -14.99 11.89 7.21
N ASP A 8 -14.60 10.76 7.74
CA ASP A 8 -15.39 9.52 7.66
C ASP A 8 -15.19 8.62 8.89
N LYS A 9 -16.10 8.73 9.84
CA LYS A 9 -16.08 7.95 11.09
C LYS A 9 -16.43 6.47 10.93
N ASN A 10 -16.98 6.07 9.78
CA ASN A 10 -17.40 4.68 9.53
C ASN A 10 -16.26 3.80 9.04
N LYS A 11 -15.10 4.38 8.71
CA LYS A 11 -13.96 3.63 8.23
C LYS A 11 -13.17 3.00 9.37
N LYS A 12 -12.86 1.72 9.21
CA LYS A 12 -12.00 0.98 10.13
C LYS A 12 -10.56 0.99 9.64
N LEU A 13 -9.63 1.34 10.51
CA LEU A 13 -8.20 1.28 10.25
C LEU A 13 -7.55 0.23 11.13
N LEU A 14 -6.82 -0.68 10.48
CA LEU A 14 -5.94 -1.63 11.14
C LEU A 14 -4.51 -1.09 11.06
N ILE A 15 -3.84 -0.95 12.18
CA ILE A 15 -2.47 -0.42 12.23
C ILE A 15 -1.52 -1.42 12.90
N THR A 16 -0.25 -1.33 12.58
CA THR A 16 0.81 -2.05 13.32
C THR A 16 0.84 -1.58 14.76
N PRO A 17 1.27 -2.43 15.71
CA PRO A 17 1.31 -2.09 17.11
C PRO A 17 2.04 -0.76 17.37
N ILE A 18 1.40 0.10 18.13
CA ILE A 18 1.94 1.36 18.64
C ILE A 18 1.52 1.49 20.11
N GLU A 19 2.27 2.26 20.86
CA GLU A 19 2.06 2.43 22.30
C GLU A 19 0.76 3.15 22.68
N ASN A 20 0.19 3.94 21.75
CA ASN A 20 -0.99 4.76 22.01
C ASN A 20 -2.29 4.01 21.67
N ASP A 21 -3.30 4.21 22.49
CA ASP A 21 -4.67 3.75 22.24
C ASP A 21 -5.42 4.76 21.35
N TYR A 22 -5.95 4.28 20.24
CA TYR A 22 -6.74 5.06 19.28
C TYR A 22 -8.10 4.43 19.00
N THR A 23 -8.63 3.63 19.93
CA THR A 23 -9.91 2.94 19.77
C THR A 23 -11.09 3.89 19.55
N GLU A 24 -11.03 5.11 20.10
CA GLU A 24 -12.03 6.17 19.88
C GLU A 24 -12.20 6.56 18.40
N TYR A 25 -11.17 6.32 17.55
CA TYR A 25 -11.20 6.62 16.12
C TYR A 25 -11.49 5.39 15.25
N ASN A 26 -12.01 4.30 15.83
CA ASN A 26 -12.21 3.04 15.12
C ASN A 26 -10.90 2.47 14.53
N ILE A 27 -9.80 2.68 15.23
CA ILE A 27 -8.48 2.15 14.89
C ILE A 27 -8.25 0.90 15.74
N THR A 28 -7.92 -0.20 15.07
CA THR A 28 -7.56 -1.46 15.73
C THR A 28 -6.06 -1.66 15.66
N ASN A 29 -5.41 -1.81 16.81
CA ASN A 29 -4.03 -2.25 16.88
C ASN A 29 -3.93 -3.72 16.44
N ARG A 30 -3.07 -3.95 15.45
CA ARG A 30 -2.73 -5.28 14.99
C ARG A 30 -1.56 -5.81 15.79
N GLU A 31 -1.75 -6.88 16.53
CA GLU A 31 -0.67 -7.59 17.17
C GLU A 31 0.28 -8.23 16.15
N PHE A 32 1.56 -8.38 16.52
CA PHE A 32 2.50 -9.16 15.74
C PHE A 32 1.99 -10.59 15.62
N GLY A 33 1.98 -11.12 14.41
CA GLY A 33 1.50 -12.44 14.11
C GLY A 33 2.34 -13.14 13.04
N ASN A 34 1.97 -14.35 12.70
CA ASN A 34 2.63 -15.07 11.62
C ASN A 34 2.27 -14.45 10.24
N LYS A 35 3.01 -14.87 9.21
CA LYS A 35 2.84 -14.38 7.85
C LYS A 35 1.44 -14.65 7.28
N THR A 36 0.84 -15.78 7.62
CA THR A 36 -0.51 -16.15 7.17
C THR A 36 -1.54 -15.14 7.64
N ARG A 37 -1.47 -14.72 8.91
CA ARG A 37 -2.35 -13.68 9.46
C ARG A 37 -2.13 -12.34 8.79
N LEU A 38 -0.87 -11.95 8.55
CA LEU A 38 -0.55 -10.72 7.82
C LEU A 38 -1.16 -10.70 6.41
N ILE A 39 -1.00 -11.78 5.67
CA ILE A 39 -1.58 -11.92 4.33
C ILE A 39 -3.11 -11.83 4.38
N SER A 40 -3.74 -12.49 5.33
CA SER A 40 -5.21 -12.44 5.52
C SER A 40 -5.68 -11.02 5.83
N ASP A 41 -4.98 -10.29 6.70
CA ASP A 41 -5.29 -8.90 7.05
C ASP A 41 -5.17 -7.98 5.84
N ILE A 42 -4.10 -8.13 5.04
CA ILE A 42 -3.91 -7.35 3.80
C ILE A 42 -5.02 -7.68 2.79
N LEU A 43 -5.33 -8.95 2.57
CA LEU A 43 -6.38 -9.38 1.62
C LEU A 43 -7.78 -8.90 2.02
N SER A 44 -8.04 -8.75 3.33
CA SER A 44 -9.29 -8.19 3.83
C SER A 44 -9.36 -6.66 3.80
N SER A 45 -8.24 -6.03 3.48
CA SER A 45 -8.13 -4.57 3.41
C SER A 45 -8.48 -4.06 2.02
N ARG A 46 -9.10 -2.89 1.95
CA ARG A 46 -9.38 -2.22 0.68
C ARG A 46 -8.14 -1.55 0.09
N LEU A 47 -7.27 -1.02 0.94
CA LEU A 47 -6.04 -0.35 0.55
C LEU A 47 -5.01 -0.41 1.69
N LEU A 48 -3.74 -0.20 1.35
CA LEU A 48 -2.64 -0.13 2.30
C LEU A 48 -2.08 1.29 2.35
N LEU A 49 -1.91 1.81 3.57
CA LEU A 49 -1.37 3.15 3.82
C LEU A 49 0.09 3.04 4.28
N ILE A 50 1.02 3.47 3.45
CA ILE A 50 2.45 3.49 3.76
C ILE A 50 2.98 4.91 3.52
N PRO A 51 3.06 5.78 4.53
CA PRO A 51 3.62 7.12 4.35
C PRO A 51 5.04 7.11 3.80
N GLY A 52 5.86 6.16 4.26
CA GLY A 52 7.25 6.01 3.87
C GLY A 52 8.23 6.57 4.91
N HIS A 53 9.49 6.18 4.77
CA HIS A 53 10.60 6.65 5.59
C HIS A 53 11.86 6.81 4.75
N LYS A 54 12.70 7.83 5.03
CA LYS A 54 13.89 8.13 4.22
C LYS A 54 14.92 7.00 4.17
N ALA A 55 14.98 6.17 5.21
CA ALA A 55 15.85 5.00 5.26
C ALA A 55 15.21 3.72 4.68
N GLU A 56 14.00 3.80 4.12
CA GLU A 56 13.34 2.68 3.47
C GLU A 56 13.96 2.43 2.10
N LEU A 57 14.72 1.34 1.96
CA LEU A 57 15.47 1.04 0.73
C LEU A 57 14.70 0.11 -0.23
N TYR A 58 13.76 -0.68 0.27
CA TYR A 58 13.06 -1.67 -0.57
C TYR A 58 11.54 -1.73 -0.36
N CYS A 59 11.05 -1.63 0.86
CA CYS A 59 9.66 -1.75 1.28
C CYS A 59 8.98 -3.08 0.89
N ILE A 60 9.28 -4.15 1.61
CA ILE A 60 8.68 -5.47 1.40
C ILE A 60 7.15 -5.40 1.47
N ALA A 61 6.59 -4.62 2.39
CA ALA A 61 5.14 -4.46 2.54
C ALA A 61 4.47 -3.91 1.27
N ALA A 62 5.15 -3.00 0.55
CA ALA A 62 4.63 -2.48 -0.72
C ALA A 62 4.63 -3.57 -1.82
N GLU A 63 5.68 -4.40 -1.89
CA GLU A 63 5.73 -5.52 -2.84
C GLU A 63 4.70 -6.60 -2.50
N GLU A 64 4.50 -6.91 -1.22
CA GLU A 64 3.45 -7.86 -0.78
C GLU A 64 2.06 -7.34 -1.15
N ALA A 65 1.75 -6.06 -0.92
CA ALA A 65 0.48 -5.47 -1.30
C ALA A 65 0.27 -5.50 -2.82
N ARG A 66 1.31 -5.20 -3.61
CA ARG A 66 1.28 -5.27 -5.07
C ARG A 66 0.94 -6.68 -5.56
N GLU A 67 1.61 -7.72 -5.03
CA GLU A 67 1.35 -9.12 -5.39
C GLU A 67 -0.04 -9.61 -4.93
N LEU A 68 -0.58 -9.03 -3.85
CA LEU A 68 -1.94 -9.28 -3.36
C LEU A 68 -2.99 -8.39 -4.05
N CYS A 69 -2.58 -7.55 -5.01
CA CYS A 69 -3.43 -6.63 -5.75
C CYS A 69 -4.20 -5.64 -4.85
N ILE A 70 -3.53 -5.15 -3.80
CA ILE A 70 -4.06 -4.13 -2.88
C ILE A 70 -3.43 -2.78 -3.22
N PRO A 71 -4.24 -1.76 -3.56
CA PRO A 71 -3.76 -0.42 -3.84
C PRO A 71 -3.01 0.21 -2.67
N ILE A 72 -1.98 1.00 -2.97
CA ILE A 72 -1.16 1.68 -1.96
C ILE A 72 -1.35 3.19 -2.05
N ILE A 73 -1.47 3.85 -0.89
CA ILE A 73 -1.33 5.31 -0.77
C ILE A 73 -0.04 5.61 -0.02
N THR A 74 0.81 6.46 -0.58
CA THR A 74 2.12 6.81 -0.03
C THR A 74 2.44 8.29 -0.16
N LEU A 75 3.41 8.79 0.61
CA LEU A 75 4.04 10.11 0.41
C LEU A 75 5.26 10.03 -0.54
N GLY A 76 5.56 8.85 -1.09
CA GLY A 76 6.69 8.68 -2.00
C GLY A 76 8.06 8.82 -1.34
N ILE A 77 8.15 8.73 -0.02
CA ILE A 77 9.40 8.88 0.72
C ILE A 77 10.20 7.57 0.66
N GLY A 78 11.52 7.69 0.49
CA GLY A 78 12.40 6.53 0.32
C GLY A 78 12.18 5.84 -1.03
N CYS A 79 12.14 4.52 -1.06
CA CYS A 79 11.96 3.73 -2.29
C CYS A 79 10.51 3.70 -2.82
N LEU A 80 9.55 4.32 -2.14
CA LEU A 80 8.13 4.17 -2.47
C LEU A 80 7.73 4.83 -3.80
N ASN A 81 8.49 5.83 -4.27
CA ASN A 81 8.34 6.37 -5.63
C ASN A 81 8.57 5.33 -6.74
N GLU A 82 9.38 4.30 -6.45
CA GLU A 82 9.68 3.22 -7.39
C GLU A 82 8.70 2.04 -7.27
N ARG A 83 7.89 2.02 -6.22
CA ARG A 83 6.96 0.92 -5.90
C ARG A 83 5.53 1.20 -6.33
N VAL A 84 5.17 2.47 -6.46
CA VAL A 84 3.82 2.89 -6.79
C VAL A 84 3.81 3.71 -8.08
N ASP A 85 3.09 3.23 -9.07
CA ASP A 85 2.74 3.98 -10.28
C ASP A 85 1.53 4.86 -9.98
N HIS A 86 1.75 6.18 -9.86
CA HIS A 86 0.69 7.13 -9.50
C HIS A 86 -0.51 7.05 -10.45
N GLY A 87 -1.69 6.86 -9.89
CA GLY A 87 -2.95 6.72 -10.62
C GLY A 87 -3.17 5.35 -11.28
N LYS A 88 -2.17 4.44 -11.29
CA LYS A 88 -2.28 3.11 -11.91
C LYS A 88 -2.28 1.98 -10.90
N THR A 89 -1.37 1.99 -9.92
CA THR A 89 -1.25 0.94 -8.91
C THR A 89 -1.52 1.44 -7.50
N GLY A 90 -1.73 2.75 -7.36
CA GLY A 90 -1.98 3.45 -6.12
C GLY A 90 -1.77 4.95 -6.32
N PHE A 91 -1.59 5.68 -5.23
CA PHE A 91 -1.36 7.12 -5.30
C PHE A 91 -0.15 7.54 -4.49
N ILE A 92 0.62 8.49 -5.04
CA ILE A 92 1.72 9.18 -4.38
C ILE A 92 1.23 10.60 -4.07
N ALA A 93 1.17 10.93 -2.80
CA ALA A 93 0.70 12.21 -2.31
C ALA A 93 1.89 13.13 -1.98
N SER A 94 1.74 14.42 -2.24
CA SER A 94 2.76 15.43 -1.99
C SER A 94 2.80 15.91 -0.53
N ASN A 95 1.72 15.65 0.23
CA ASN A 95 1.56 16.06 1.63
C ASN A 95 0.46 15.24 2.32
N GLU A 96 0.32 15.43 3.65
CA GLU A 96 -0.63 14.67 4.47
C GLU A 96 -2.10 14.93 4.08
N LYS A 97 -2.41 16.12 3.63
CA LYS A 97 -3.77 16.46 3.18
C LYS A 97 -4.14 15.67 1.93
N GLU A 98 -3.27 15.67 0.94
CA GLU A 98 -3.46 14.93 -0.31
C GLU A 98 -3.46 13.41 -0.07
N PHE A 99 -2.61 12.93 0.86
CA PHE A 99 -2.62 11.54 1.31
C PHE A 99 -4.01 11.13 1.87
N ALA A 100 -4.61 11.99 2.68
CA ALA A 100 -5.95 11.78 3.21
C ALA A 100 -7.00 11.86 2.10
N ASP A 101 -6.88 12.81 1.17
CA ASP A 101 -7.82 13.00 0.06
C ASP A 101 -7.84 11.76 -0.85
N TYR A 102 -6.68 11.24 -1.29
CA TYR A 102 -6.59 10.01 -2.07
C TYR A 102 -7.10 8.78 -1.31
N THR A 103 -6.83 8.71 0.00
CA THR A 103 -7.34 7.62 0.83
C THR A 103 -8.87 7.60 0.81
N ILE A 104 -9.52 8.73 1.00
CA ILE A 104 -10.98 8.85 1.02
C ILE A 104 -11.56 8.62 -0.36
N GLN A 105 -10.94 9.17 -1.40
CA GLN A 105 -11.35 8.98 -2.79
C GLN A 105 -11.37 7.49 -3.14
N LEU A 106 -10.24 6.80 -2.97
CA LEU A 106 -10.12 5.39 -3.34
C LEU A 106 -10.98 4.49 -2.45
N PHE A 107 -11.30 4.94 -1.24
CA PHE A 107 -12.16 4.20 -0.34
C PHE A 107 -13.64 4.26 -0.76
N ASN A 108 -14.08 5.37 -1.35
CA ASN A 108 -15.47 5.61 -1.70
C ASN A 108 -15.79 5.38 -3.18
N ASP A 109 -14.79 5.36 -4.07
CA ASP A 109 -14.96 5.16 -5.50
C ASP A 109 -14.61 3.72 -5.90
N ASP A 110 -15.64 2.91 -6.08
CA ASP A 110 -15.51 1.50 -6.47
C ASP A 110 -14.99 1.35 -7.91
N ASN A 111 -15.30 2.27 -8.82
CA ASN A 111 -14.82 2.21 -10.19
C ASN A 111 -13.32 2.44 -10.24
N LEU A 112 -12.87 3.51 -9.62
CA LEU A 112 -11.45 3.82 -9.50
C LEU A 112 -10.67 2.70 -8.81
N TRP A 113 -11.21 2.16 -7.72
CA TRP A 113 -10.59 1.03 -7.01
C TRP A 113 -10.47 -0.21 -7.90
N ASN A 114 -11.53 -0.55 -8.65
CA ASN A 114 -11.52 -1.69 -9.55
C ASN A 114 -10.53 -1.51 -10.71
N ASP A 115 -10.38 -0.31 -11.25
CA ASP A 115 -9.45 -0.03 -12.33
C ASP A 115 -7.99 -0.16 -11.84
N ILE A 116 -7.66 0.36 -10.66
CA ILE A 116 -6.34 0.16 -10.04
C ILE A 116 -6.09 -1.32 -9.79
N LYS A 117 -7.08 -2.05 -9.27
CA LYS A 117 -6.97 -3.49 -9.03
C LYS A 117 -6.72 -4.29 -10.31
N LYS A 118 -7.37 -3.94 -11.43
CA LYS A 118 -7.10 -4.56 -12.74
C LYS A 118 -5.66 -4.33 -13.18
N ASN A 119 -5.15 -3.12 -13.01
CA ASN A 119 -3.76 -2.80 -13.33
C ASN A 119 -2.79 -3.65 -12.47
N LEU A 120 -3.03 -3.74 -11.17
CA LEU A 120 -2.24 -4.57 -10.27
C LEU A 120 -2.27 -6.05 -10.67
N LEU A 121 -3.45 -6.57 -11.06
CA LEU A 121 -3.60 -7.95 -11.53
C LEU A 121 -2.76 -8.21 -12.79
N SER A 122 -2.66 -7.26 -13.71
CA SER A 122 -1.84 -7.40 -14.93
C SER A 122 -0.34 -7.44 -14.63
N LEU A 123 0.09 -6.86 -13.52
CA LEU A 123 1.49 -6.82 -13.08
C LEU A 123 1.87 -7.97 -12.15
N ARG A 124 0.88 -8.71 -11.65
CA ARG A 124 1.08 -9.78 -10.68
C ARG A 124 2.01 -10.86 -11.23
N GLY A 125 2.98 -11.24 -10.43
CA GLY A 125 3.99 -12.26 -10.79
C GLY A 125 5.00 -11.83 -11.86
N SER A 126 5.00 -10.56 -12.29
CA SER A 126 5.97 -10.05 -13.26
C SER A 126 7.40 -10.01 -12.71
N LYS A 127 7.55 -9.77 -11.40
CA LYS A 127 8.84 -9.71 -10.70
C LYS A 127 9.27 -11.06 -10.11
N LYS A 128 9.15 -12.14 -10.86
CA LYS A 128 9.70 -13.45 -10.42
C LYS A 128 11.21 -13.43 -10.52
N TRP A 129 11.89 -14.09 -9.60
CA TRP A 129 13.36 -14.20 -9.59
C TRP A 129 13.93 -14.68 -10.93
N LYS A 130 13.25 -15.60 -11.61
CA LYS A 130 13.64 -16.07 -12.94
C LYS A 130 13.70 -14.91 -13.94
N ASN A 131 12.67 -14.08 -14.01
CA ASN A 131 12.60 -12.96 -14.95
C ASN A 131 13.66 -11.90 -14.64
N ILE A 132 13.92 -11.65 -13.36
CA ILE A 132 14.97 -10.72 -12.91
C ILE A 132 16.36 -11.25 -13.28
N ALA A 133 16.60 -12.54 -13.06
CA ALA A 133 17.87 -13.17 -13.42
C ALA A 133 18.12 -13.16 -14.94
N GLU A 134 17.10 -13.48 -15.74
CA GLU A 134 17.17 -13.41 -17.21
C GLU A 134 17.47 -12.00 -17.71
N GLN A 135 16.82 -10.99 -17.12
CA GLN A 135 17.07 -9.58 -17.46
C GLN A 135 18.48 -9.14 -17.04
N PHE A 136 18.95 -9.58 -15.87
CA PHE A 136 20.31 -9.30 -15.40
C PHE A 136 21.36 -9.90 -16.32
N ILE A 137 21.20 -11.17 -16.69
CA ILE A 137 22.10 -11.86 -17.62
C ILE A 137 22.13 -11.14 -18.97
N LYS A 138 20.97 -10.83 -19.54
CA LYS A 138 20.87 -10.11 -20.80
C LYS A 138 21.66 -8.80 -20.76
N ASN A 139 21.43 -7.96 -19.75
CA ASN A 139 22.11 -6.66 -19.62
C ASN A 139 23.61 -6.77 -19.31
N ALA A 140 24.11 -7.92 -18.86
CA ALA A 140 25.53 -8.14 -18.59
C ALA A 140 26.30 -8.58 -19.81
N TYR A 141 25.63 -9.05 -20.87
CA TYR A 141 26.25 -9.56 -22.11
C TYR A 141 25.92 -8.74 -23.37
N ASP A 142 25.08 -7.71 -23.24
CA ASP A 142 24.86 -6.65 -24.24
C ASP A 142 25.79 -5.45 -23.98
#